data_26e831b9ff652e2bc41349149514133e
#
_entry.id   26e831b9ff652e2bc41349149514133e
#
_cell.length_a   1.000
_cell.length_b   1.000
_cell.length_c   1.000
_cell.angle_alpha   90.00
_cell.angle_beta   90.00
_cell.angle_gamma   90.00
#
_symmetry.space_group_name_H-M   'P 1'
#
loop_
_entity.id
_entity.type
_entity.pdbx_description
1 polymer ?
#
loop_
_entity_poly.entity_id
_entity_poly.type
_entity_poly.pdbx_seq_one_letter_code
_entity_poly.pdbx_strand_id
1 'polypeptide(L)'
;DLQPGELRTQLLPEARTYFYAPLSGASEVPAVNTPANGALALEVNPGRVIASGSFNNLGSMVNTDIAGGAHIHNAFAGLVRPIAESLSFDANAEGTSGEFLPADNRISVSENWIDSLRERRYYVNVHSMDVPSGELRGQLLPLATAYFTNSLDGFNEVQPISSPATGGVKIELLGDEMVLTGGFSGLVSDYDEDVMG
;
A
#
# COMPACT_ATOMS: atom_id res chain seq x y z
N ASP A 1 15.09 -2.53 -29.64
CA ASP A 1 14.11 -2.96 -28.64
C ASP A 1 14.84 -3.66 -27.50
N LEU A 2 14.79 -3.05 -26.30
CA LEU A 2 15.30 -3.69 -25.09
C LEU A 2 14.28 -4.72 -24.63
N GLN A 3 14.72 -5.97 -24.47
CA GLN A 3 13.88 -7.02 -23.89
C GLN A 3 13.64 -6.71 -22.40
N PRO A 4 12.44 -6.99 -21.85
CA PRO A 4 12.18 -6.89 -20.42
C PRO A 4 13.19 -7.78 -19.67
N GLY A 5 13.82 -7.23 -18.62
CA GLY A 5 14.73 -8.01 -17.78
C GLY A 5 13.95 -9.02 -16.93
N GLU A 6 14.52 -10.21 -16.72
CA GLU A 6 13.95 -11.23 -15.81
C GLU A 6 14.16 -10.88 -14.33
N LEU A 7 15.24 -10.12 -14.03
CA LEU A 7 15.63 -9.74 -12.68
C LEU A 7 15.86 -8.24 -12.58
N ARG A 8 15.35 -7.64 -11.52
CA ARG A 8 15.55 -6.23 -11.18
C ARG A 8 15.79 -6.06 -9.68
N THR A 9 16.74 -5.19 -9.33
CA THR A 9 16.93 -4.72 -7.97
C THR A 9 17.17 -3.21 -7.97
N GLN A 10 16.77 -2.55 -6.89
CA GLN A 10 17.10 -1.15 -6.65
C GLN A 10 18.35 -1.08 -5.77
N LEU A 11 19.35 -0.29 -6.18
CA LEU A 11 20.49 0.04 -5.34
C LEU A 11 20.11 1.23 -4.46
N LEU A 12 20.08 1.03 -3.15
CA LEU A 12 19.72 2.03 -2.16
C LEU A 12 20.93 2.38 -1.30
N PRO A 13 21.05 3.63 -0.81
CA PRO A 13 22.10 3.99 0.13
C PRO A 13 21.93 3.26 1.45
N GLU A 14 22.98 3.19 2.25
CA GLU A 14 22.94 2.58 3.57
C GLU A 14 21.97 3.36 4.48
N ALA A 15 20.96 2.67 4.98
CA ALA A 15 20.00 3.17 5.96
C ALA A 15 19.84 2.17 7.11
N ARG A 16 19.20 2.56 8.21
CA ARG A 16 19.00 1.66 9.35
C ARG A 16 18.06 0.50 9.02
N THR A 17 17.04 0.76 8.20
CA THR A 17 16.11 -0.26 7.72
C THR A 17 15.32 0.25 6.52
N TYR A 18 14.72 -0.68 5.79
CA TYR A 18 13.90 -0.41 4.61
C TYR A 18 12.52 -1.02 4.79
N PHE A 19 11.52 -0.30 4.26
CA PHE A 19 10.17 -0.81 4.06
C PHE A 19 9.81 -0.71 2.59
N TYR A 20 8.93 -1.58 2.16
CA TYR A 20 8.54 -1.67 0.76
C TYR A 20 7.03 -1.89 0.64
N ALA A 21 6.41 -1.21 -0.31
CA ALA A 21 5.00 -1.34 -0.64
C ALA A 21 4.85 -1.62 -2.14
N PRO A 22 4.59 -2.86 -2.56
CA PRO A 22 4.08 -3.11 -3.91
C PRO A 22 2.66 -2.52 -4.00
N LEU A 23 2.40 -1.71 -5.04
CA LEU A 23 1.15 -1.01 -5.25
C LEU A 23 0.30 -1.76 -6.28
N SER A 24 -0.95 -2.05 -5.93
CA SER A 24 -1.90 -2.72 -6.82
C SER A 24 -3.34 -2.37 -6.49
N GLY A 25 -4.24 -2.45 -7.47
CA GLY A 25 -5.66 -2.31 -7.24
C GLY A 25 -6.26 -3.43 -6.38
N ALA A 26 -5.68 -4.62 -6.42
CA ALA A 26 -6.10 -5.75 -5.58
C ALA A 26 -5.89 -5.50 -4.07
N SER A 27 -5.04 -4.54 -3.72
CA SER A 27 -4.79 -4.14 -2.33
C SER A 27 -5.74 -3.05 -1.83
N GLU A 28 -6.56 -2.47 -2.70
CA GLU A 28 -7.57 -1.46 -2.33
C GLU A 28 -8.72 -2.05 -1.51
N VAL A 29 -9.47 -1.16 -0.85
CA VAL A 29 -10.63 -1.52 -0.02
C VAL A 29 -11.81 -0.62 -0.39
N PRO A 30 -12.78 -1.14 -1.15
CA PRO A 30 -12.80 -2.45 -1.82
C PRO A 30 -11.74 -2.57 -2.94
N ALA A 31 -11.39 -3.80 -3.33
CA ALA A 31 -10.42 -4.05 -4.39
C ALA A 31 -10.85 -3.44 -5.74
N VAL A 32 -9.89 -2.90 -6.48
CA VAL A 32 -10.08 -2.26 -7.79
C VAL A 32 -9.47 -3.14 -8.88
N ASN A 33 -10.24 -3.44 -9.91
CA ASN A 33 -9.74 -4.15 -11.09
C ASN A 33 -9.09 -3.14 -12.06
N THR A 34 -7.78 -3.07 -12.04
CA THR A 34 -6.98 -2.16 -12.86
C THR A 34 -5.69 -2.85 -13.32
N PRO A 35 -5.16 -2.50 -14.52
CA PRO A 35 -3.83 -2.90 -14.94
C PRO A 35 -2.72 -2.06 -14.28
N ALA A 36 -3.09 -1.01 -13.55
CA ALA A 36 -2.16 -0.13 -12.87
C ALA A 36 -1.33 -0.90 -11.83
N ASN A 37 -0.11 -0.48 -11.67
CA ASN A 37 0.82 -1.07 -10.72
C ASN A 37 1.89 -0.05 -10.29
N GLY A 38 2.61 -0.38 -9.24
CA GLY A 38 3.67 0.47 -8.75
C GLY A 38 4.43 -0.15 -7.58
N ALA A 39 5.33 0.62 -7.04
CA ALA A 39 6.03 0.28 -5.83
C ALA A 39 6.58 1.55 -5.15
N LEU A 40 6.67 1.52 -3.83
CA LEU A 40 7.33 2.55 -3.06
C LEU A 40 8.27 1.90 -2.04
N ALA A 41 9.50 2.38 -1.96
CA ALA A 41 10.46 2.05 -0.92
C ALA A 41 10.59 3.21 0.05
N LEU A 42 10.68 2.91 1.35
CA LEU A 42 11.05 3.85 2.39
C LEU A 42 12.41 3.47 2.98
N GLU A 43 13.33 4.41 2.94
CA GLU A 43 14.58 4.37 3.70
C GLU A 43 14.33 5.00 5.08
N VAL A 44 14.56 4.26 6.15
CA VAL A 44 14.32 4.74 7.52
C VAL A 44 15.63 5.13 8.18
N ASN A 45 15.73 6.41 8.53
CA ASN A 45 16.84 6.99 9.27
C ASN A 45 16.32 7.63 10.57
N PRO A 46 17.17 7.91 11.57
CA PRO A 46 16.73 8.60 12.78
C PRO A 46 16.04 9.92 12.48
N GLY A 47 14.78 10.06 12.90
CA GLY A 47 13.98 11.28 12.73
C GLY A 47 13.57 11.60 11.28
N ARG A 48 13.83 10.73 10.32
CA ARG A 48 13.54 10.98 8.91
C ARG A 48 13.31 9.69 8.12
N VAL A 49 12.34 9.71 7.22
CA VAL A 49 12.19 8.72 6.15
C VAL A 49 12.38 9.38 4.79
N ILE A 50 12.85 8.60 3.81
CA ILE A 50 13.00 9.03 2.43
C ILE A 50 12.22 8.05 1.57
N ALA A 51 11.23 8.56 0.81
CA ALA A 51 10.43 7.73 -0.08
C ALA A 51 10.94 7.83 -1.53
N SER A 52 10.95 6.68 -2.21
CA SER A 52 11.27 6.59 -3.64
C SER A 52 10.49 5.46 -4.30
N GLY A 53 10.16 5.62 -5.58
CA GLY A 53 9.41 4.60 -6.31
C GLY A 53 8.71 5.12 -7.53
N SER A 54 7.68 4.40 -7.98
CA SER A 54 6.88 4.82 -9.13
C SER A 54 5.51 4.16 -9.13
N PHE A 55 4.60 4.73 -9.90
CA PHE A 55 3.34 4.12 -10.31
C PHE A 55 3.16 4.24 -11.82
N ASN A 56 2.44 3.30 -12.42
CA ASN A 56 2.27 3.21 -13.86
C ASN A 56 0.89 2.71 -14.26
N ASN A 57 0.44 3.11 -15.45
CA ASN A 57 -0.76 2.62 -16.12
C ASN A 57 -2.05 2.83 -15.32
N LEU A 58 -2.20 3.98 -14.63
CA LEU A 58 -3.51 4.37 -14.08
C LEU A 58 -4.55 4.41 -15.19
N GLY A 59 -5.79 4.04 -14.91
CA GLY A 59 -6.90 4.06 -15.83
C GLY A 59 -7.26 5.46 -16.35
N SER A 60 -6.95 6.48 -15.57
CA SER A 60 -7.06 7.90 -15.93
C SER A 60 -5.96 8.70 -15.22
N MET A 61 -5.86 10.00 -15.53
CA MET A 61 -4.86 10.85 -14.88
C MET A 61 -4.99 10.85 -13.35
N VAL A 62 -3.87 10.98 -12.68
CA VAL A 62 -3.80 11.10 -11.22
C VAL A 62 -4.69 12.25 -10.73
N ASN A 63 -5.45 12.03 -9.67
CA ASN A 63 -6.37 13.01 -9.12
C ASN A 63 -5.70 13.85 -8.03
N THR A 64 -5.03 14.92 -8.45
CA THR A 64 -4.30 15.82 -7.54
C THR A 64 -5.20 16.64 -6.61
N ASP A 65 -6.52 16.71 -6.87
CA ASP A 65 -7.49 17.37 -5.98
C ASP A 65 -7.67 16.62 -4.67
N ILE A 66 -7.32 15.33 -4.64
CA ILE A 66 -7.34 14.51 -3.43
C ILE A 66 -5.96 14.56 -2.78
N ALA A 67 -5.73 15.61 -1.99
CA ALA A 67 -4.53 15.82 -1.19
C ALA A 67 -3.21 15.55 -1.97
N GLY A 68 -3.15 16.02 -3.21
CA GLY A 68 -1.99 15.88 -4.09
C GLY A 68 -1.94 14.58 -4.89
N GLY A 69 -2.90 13.66 -4.74
CA GLY A 69 -3.06 12.45 -5.56
C GLY A 69 -2.32 11.21 -5.06
N ALA A 70 -1.31 11.36 -4.21
CA ALA A 70 -0.57 10.24 -3.62
C ALA A 70 -0.17 10.54 -2.18
N HIS A 71 -0.37 9.59 -1.26
CA HIS A 71 -0.08 9.81 0.16
C HIS A 71 0.07 8.50 0.94
N ILE A 72 0.60 8.64 2.17
CA ILE A 72 0.70 7.57 3.16
C ILE A 72 -0.44 7.76 4.17
N HIS A 73 -1.16 6.69 4.48
CA HIS A 73 -2.20 6.63 5.50
C HIS A 73 -1.76 5.78 6.68
N ASN A 74 -2.32 6.03 7.88
CA ASN A 74 -2.07 5.23 9.07
C ASN A 74 -3.21 4.25 9.32
N ALA A 75 -3.14 3.04 8.75
CA ALA A 75 -4.02 1.91 9.05
C ALA A 75 -3.37 0.58 8.69
N PHE A 76 -3.85 -0.48 9.29
CA PHE A 76 -3.57 -1.84 8.85
C PHE A 76 -4.21 -2.13 7.48
N ALA A 77 -3.74 -3.19 6.81
CA ALA A 77 -4.38 -3.70 5.61
C ALA A 77 -5.87 -3.96 5.86
N GLY A 78 -6.71 -3.67 4.85
CA GLY A 78 -8.17 -3.82 4.96
C GLY A 78 -8.92 -2.66 5.65
N LEU A 79 -8.22 -1.68 6.22
CA LEU A 79 -8.82 -0.52 6.88
C LEU A 79 -8.49 0.78 6.14
N VAL A 80 -9.44 1.73 6.18
CA VAL A 80 -9.27 3.09 5.66
C VAL A 80 -9.17 4.07 6.83
N ARG A 81 -8.17 4.96 6.82
CA ARG A 81 -7.92 5.95 7.87
C ARG A 81 -7.38 7.25 7.27
N PRO A 82 -7.33 8.36 8.03
CA PRO A 82 -6.80 9.64 7.57
C PRO A 82 -5.37 9.55 7.02
N ILE A 83 -5.04 10.52 6.17
CA ILE A 83 -3.69 10.74 5.62
C ILE A 83 -2.73 11.07 6.76
N ALA A 84 -1.57 10.43 6.74
CA ALA A 84 -0.46 10.71 7.65
C ALA A 84 0.59 11.62 6.99
N GLU A 85 0.93 11.37 5.72
CA GLU A 85 1.95 12.12 4.97
C GLU A 85 1.57 12.23 3.49
N SER A 86 1.84 13.38 2.88
CA SER A 86 1.71 13.55 1.43
C SER A 86 2.99 13.11 0.72
N LEU A 87 2.84 12.59 -0.50
CA LEU A 87 3.94 12.21 -1.37
C LEU A 87 3.96 13.11 -2.61
N SER A 88 5.14 13.61 -2.96
CA SER A 88 5.38 14.34 -4.21
C SER A 88 5.80 13.36 -5.30
N PHE A 89 5.37 13.59 -6.53
CA PHE A 89 5.76 12.79 -7.69
C PHE A 89 5.86 13.65 -8.95
N ASP A 90 6.71 13.22 -9.88
CA ASP A 90 6.78 13.75 -11.23
C ASP A 90 5.93 12.87 -12.14
N ALA A 91 4.86 13.42 -12.70
CA ALA A 91 3.96 12.70 -13.60
C ALA A 91 4.45 12.78 -15.06
N ASN A 92 4.11 11.73 -15.85
CA ASN A 92 4.23 11.79 -17.30
C ASN A 92 3.19 12.80 -17.88
N ALA A 93 3.28 13.08 -19.19
CA ALA A 93 2.43 14.07 -19.85
C ALA A 93 0.93 13.72 -19.79
N GLU A 94 0.57 12.45 -19.77
CA GLU A 94 -0.79 11.94 -19.68
C GLU A 94 -1.31 11.89 -18.23
N GLY A 95 -0.43 12.05 -17.25
CA GLY A 95 -0.75 11.96 -15.82
C GLY A 95 -1.11 10.56 -15.34
N THR A 96 -0.81 9.51 -16.13
CA THR A 96 -1.17 8.12 -15.81
C THR A 96 -0.02 7.31 -15.19
N SER A 97 1.16 7.91 -15.11
CA SER A 97 2.35 7.33 -14.48
C SER A 97 3.14 8.43 -13.79
N GLY A 98 3.89 8.08 -12.75
CA GLY A 98 4.71 9.05 -12.03
C GLY A 98 5.83 8.41 -11.23
N GLU A 99 6.83 9.22 -10.89
CA GLU A 99 8.01 8.84 -10.12
C GLU A 99 8.05 9.61 -8.79
N PHE A 100 8.22 8.90 -7.69
CA PHE A 100 8.48 9.45 -6.36
C PHE A 100 10.00 9.66 -6.22
N LEU A 101 10.46 10.89 -6.37
CA LEU A 101 11.88 11.21 -6.29
C LEU A 101 12.34 11.34 -4.83
N PRO A 102 13.48 10.74 -4.43
CA PRO A 102 13.99 10.83 -3.06
C PRO A 102 14.30 12.26 -2.60
N ALA A 103 14.60 13.16 -3.54
CA ALA A 103 14.89 14.55 -3.25
C ALA A 103 13.66 15.30 -2.69
N ASP A 104 12.47 14.97 -3.21
CA ASP A 104 11.20 15.65 -2.92
C ASP A 104 10.39 14.95 -1.83
N ASN A 105 10.78 13.74 -1.44
CA ASN A 105 10.10 12.91 -0.46
C ASN A 105 10.97 12.61 0.77
N ARG A 106 11.52 13.68 1.38
CA ARG A 106 12.29 13.64 2.63
C ARG A 106 11.39 14.10 3.78
N ILE A 107 10.82 13.14 4.50
CA ILE A 107 9.79 13.36 5.50
C ILE A 107 10.42 13.30 6.90
N SER A 108 10.28 14.38 7.69
CA SER A 108 10.68 14.37 9.09
C SER A 108 9.61 13.67 9.92
N VAL A 109 10.00 12.67 10.69
CA VAL A 109 9.08 11.82 11.44
C VAL A 109 9.52 11.68 12.90
N SER A 110 8.55 11.44 13.79
CA SER A 110 8.80 11.13 15.20
C SER A 110 9.12 9.63 15.38
N GLU A 111 9.67 9.27 16.55
CA GLU A 111 9.85 7.85 16.90
C GLU A 111 8.51 7.09 16.94
N ASN A 112 7.43 7.71 17.43
CA ASN A 112 6.09 7.09 17.40
C ASN A 112 5.61 6.79 15.97
N TRP A 113 5.98 7.62 15.01
CA TRP A 113 5.70 7.36 13.59
C TRP A 113 6.48 6.12 13.12
N ILE A 114 7.76 6.03 13.46
CA ILE A 114 8.62 4.88 13.11
C ILE A 114 8.11 3.59 13.78
N ASP A 115 7.66 3.66 15.03
CA ASP A 115 7.10 2.51 15.73
C ASP A 115 5.80 2.04 15.06
N SER A 116 4.91 2.96 14.67
CA SER A 116 3.72 2.63 13.89
C SER A 116 4.06 1.98 12.54
N LEU A 117 5.16 2.40 11.90
CA LEU A 117 5.65 1.76 10.67
C LEU A 117 6.11 0.31 10.93
N ARG A 118 6.85 0.09 12.01
CA ARG A 118 7.27 -1.26 12.44
C ARG A 118 6.09 -2.16 12.79
N GLU A 119 5.00 -1.58 13.28
CA GLU A 119 3.73 -2.26 13.53
C GLU A 119 2.90 -2.50 12.25
N ARG A 120 3.41 -2.20 11.04
CA ARG A 120 2.75 -2.34 9.73
C ARG A 120 1.48 -1.49 9.60
N ARG A 121 1.43 -0.33 10.26
CA ARG A 121 0.25 0.54 10.30
C ARG A 121 0.20 1.57 9.18
N TYR A 122 1.07 1.52 8.19
CA TYR A 122 1.06 2.48 7.09
C TYR A 122 0.87 1.81 5.74
N TYR A 123 0.08 2.45 4.89
CA TYR A 123 -0.07 2.08 3.50
C TYR A 123 0.05 3.31 2.59
N VAL A 124 0.50 3.08 1.37
CA VAL A 124 0.53 4.07 0.30
C VAL A 124 -0.75 3.96 -0.50
N ASN A 125 -1.30 5.10 -0.93
CA ASN A 125 -2.45 5.18 -1.82
C ASN A 125 -2.15 6.15 -2.96
N VAL A 126 -2.61 5.82 -4.19
CA VAL A 126 -2.58 6.68 -5.37
C VAL A 126 -3.98 6.75 -5.96
N HIS A 127 -4.48 7.97 -6.16
CA HIS A 127 -5.82 8.24 -6.65
C HIS A 127 -5.80 8.65 -8.11
N SER A 128 -6.74 8.13 -8.91
CA SER A 128 -7.01 8.62 -10.26
C SER A 128 -8.36 9.31 -10.35
N MET A 129 -8.60 10.01 -11.44
CA MET A 129 -9.87 10.71 -11.67
C MET A 129 -11.06 9.75 -11.69
N ASP A 130 -10.90 8.55 -12.28
CA ASP A 130 -11.96 7.54 -12.38
C ASP A 130 -12.13 6.75 -11.08
N VAL A 131 -11.09 6.68 -10.24
CA VAL A 131 -11.11 5.97 -8.96
C VAL A 131 -10.67 6.91 -7.83
N PRO A 132 -11.52 7.88 -7.46
CA PRO A 132 -11.18 8.88 -6.45
C PRO A 132 -11.03 8.32 -5.03
N SER A 133 -11.52 7.11 -4.76
CA SER A 133 -11.29 6.40 -3.49
C SER A 133 -9.87 5.82 -3.35
N GLY A 134 -9.12 5.72 -4.45
CA GLY A 134 -7.80 5.13 -4.60
C GLY A 134 -7.80 4.04 -5.66
N GLU A 135 -6.89 4.12 -6.62
CA GLU A 135 -6.72 3.11 -7.67
C GLU A 135 -5.63 2.11 -7.31
N LEU A 136 -4.59 2.58 -6.64
CA LEU A 136 -3.47 1.76 -6.19
C LEU A 136 -3.25 1.88 -4.70
N ARG A 137 -3.06 0.75 -4.04
CA ARG A 137 -2.70 0.68 -2.62
C ARG A 137 -1.59 -0.34 -2.38
N GLY A 138 -0.73 -0.06 -1.39
CA GLY A 138 0.28 -0.99 -0.91
C GLY A 138 0.59 -0.78 0.56
N GLN A 139 0.59 -1.84 1.37
CA GLN A 139 1.03 -1.78 2.76
C GLN A 139 2.55 -1.65 2.81
N LEU A 140 3.05 -0.72 3.64
CA LEU A 140 4.47 -0.56 3.90
C LEU A 140 4.95 -1.65 4.86
N LEU A 141 5.71 -2.61 4.35
CA LEU A 141 6.17 -3.79 5.06
C LEU A 141 7.70 -3.86 5.08
N PRO A 142 8.32 -4.42 6.13
CA PRO A 142 9.75 -4.70 6.13
C PRO A 142 10.12 -5.61 4.97
N LEU A 143 11.36 -5.58 4.53
CA LEU A 143 11.82 -6.46 3.46
C LEU A 143 11.71 -7.93 3.89
N ALA A 144 10.87 -8.69 3.18
CA ALA A 144 10.60 -10.10 3.45
C ALA A 144 10.96 -10.99 2.23
N THR A 145 11.06 -12.30 2.45
CA THR A 145 11.33 -13.28 1.39
C THR A 145 10.17 -13.36 0.39
N ALA A 146 8.94 -13.26 0.89
CA ALA A 146 7.72 -13.21 0.07
C ALA A 146 6.60 -12.47 0.78
N TYR A 147 5.69 -11.91 -0.02
CA TYR A 147 4.48 -11.24 0.44
C TYR A 147 3.26 -11.89 -0.21
N PHE A 148 2.21 -12.06 0.59
CA PHE A 148 0.90 -12.44 0.09
C PHE A 148 -0.12 -11.42 0.54
N THR A 149 -1.13 -11.20 -0.28
CA THR A 149 -2.25 -10.31 0.02
C THR A 149 -3.54 -10.94 -0.45
N ASN A 150 -4.59 -10.78 0.33
CA ASN A 150 -5.93 -11.12 -0.10
C ASN A 150 -6.95 -10.13 0.46
N SER A 151 -7.99 -9.84 -0.32
CA SER A 151 -9.17 -9.14 0.15
C SER A 151 -10.14 -10.11 0.81
N LEU A 152 -10.83 -9.63 1.83
CA LEU A 152 -11.90 -10.36 2.49
C LEU A 152 -13.23 -9.73 2.08
N ASP A 153 -14.13 -10.53 1.53
CA ASP A 153 -15.50 -10.13 1.17
C ASP A 153 -16.44 -11.33 1.22
N GLY A 154 -17.75 -11.05 1.29
CA GLY A 154 -18.77 -12.10 1.40
C GLY A 154 -18.89 -13.00 0.16
N PHE A 155 -18.37 -12.59 -0.99
CA PHE A 155 -18.39 -13.41 -2.21
C PHE A 155 -17.37 -14.56 -2.18
N ASN A 156 -16.36 -14.46 -1.32
CA ASN A 156 -15.35 -15.50 -1.10
C ASN A 156 -15.81 -16.60 -0.13
N GLU A 157 -17.00 -16.46 0.48
CA GLU A 157 -17.57 -17.51 1.34
C GLU A 157 -17.94 -18.77 0.55
N VAL A 158 -17.92 -19.94 1.21
CA VAL A 158 -18.26 -21.24 0.59
C VAL A 158 -19.70 -21.25 0.06
N GLN A 159 -20.58 -20.48 0.67
CA GLN A 159 -21.86 -20.06 0.13
C GLN A 159 -21.84 -18.55 0.04
N PRO A 160 -21.56 -17.98 -1.13
CA PRO A 160 -21.39 -16.54 -1.29
C PRO A 160 -22.57 -15.75 -0.70
N ILE A 161 -22.25 -14.73 0.09
CA ILE A 161 -23.23 -13.84 0.72
C ILE A 161 -23.03 -12.41 0.22
N SER A 162 -24.13 -11.68 0.10
CA SER A 162 -24.09 -10.24 -0.14
C SER A 162 -23.94 -9.53 1.22
N SER A 163 -22.75 -9.01 1.47
CA SER A 163 -22.42 -8.29 2.70
C SER A 163 -21.72 -6.97 2.37
N PRO A 164 -21.98 -5.89 3.12
CA PRO A 164 -21.19 -4.66 3.01
C PRO A 164 -19.82 -4.78 3.70
N ALA A 165 -19.56 -5.88 4.40
CA ALA A 165 -18.31 -6.11 5.09
C ALA A 165 -17.16 -6.27 4.08
N THR A 166 -16.05 -5.64 4.40
CA THR A 166 -14.80 -5.73 3.63
C THR A 166 -13.61 -5.85 4.56
N GLY A 167 -12.52 -6.39 4.06
CA GLY A 167 -11.28 -6.47 4.79
C GLY A 167 -10.09 -6.79 3.90
N GLY A 168 -8.95 -6.97 4.51
CA GLY A 168 -7.74 -7.39 3.82
C GLY A 168 -6.72 -8.00 4.75
N VAL A 169 -5.94 -8.93 4.22
CA VAL A 169 -4.86 -9.63 4.92
C VAL A 169 -3.57 -9.46 4.14
N LYS A 170 -2.48 -9.24 4.87
CA LYS A 170 -1.10 -9.29 4.38
C LYS A 170 -0.34 -10.34 5.17
N ILE A 171 0.41 -11.16 4.46
CA ILE A 171 1.31 -12.16 5.03
C ILE A 171 2.71 -11.89 4.53
N GLU A 172 3.66 -11.82 5.46
CA GLU A 172 5.09 -11.69 5.22
C GLU A 172 5.77 -13.01 5.58
N LEU A 173 6.61 -13.53 4.70
CA LEU A 173 7.53 -14.62 5.02
C LEU A 173 8.93 -14.06 5.26
N LEU A 174 9.46 -14.24 6.46
CA LEU A 174 10.77 -13.78 6.92
C LEU A 174 11.62 -15.01 7.28
N GLY A 175 12.15 -15.69 6.26
CA GLY A 175 12.82 -16.99 6.45
C GLY A 175 11.79 -18.08 6.80
N ASP A 176 11.85 -18.59 8.03
CA ASP A 176 10.93 -19.60 8.59
C ASP A 176 9.81 -18.99 9.47
N GLU A 177 9.78 -17.66 9.57
CA GLU A 177 8.76 -16.92 10.32
C GLU A 177 7.68 -16.38 9.37
N MET A 178 6.42 -16.47 9.79
CA MET A 178 5.28 -15.90 9.09
C MET A 178 4.63 -14.82 9.96
N VAL A 179 4.52 -13.59 9.43
CA VAL A 179 3.82 -12.48 10.08
C VAL A 179 2.54 -12.19 9.30
N LEU A 180 1.40 -12.25 9.99
CA LEU A 180 0.08 -11.97 9.43
C LEU A 180 -0.47 -10.69 10.04
N THR A 181 -0.89 -9.75 9.19
CA THR A 181 -1.54 -8.49 9.57
C THR A 181 -2.75 -8.22 8.69
N GLY A 182 -3.75 -7.55 9.23
CA GLY A 182 -4.94 -7.21 8.46
C GLY A 182 -6.03 -6.60 9.34
N GLY A 183 -7.19 -6.41 8.72
CA GLY A 183 -8.36 -5.89 9.40
C GLY A 183 -9.61 -6.07 8.55
N PHE A 184 -10.75 -5.90 9.18
CA PHE A 184 -12.06 -5.93 8.54
C PHE A 184 -12.96 -4.83 9.12
N SER A 185 -14.01 -4.50 8.38
CA SER A 185 -15.01 -3.51 8.79
C SER A 185 -16.37 -3.81 8.14
N GLY A 186 -17.44 -3.20 8.66
CA GLY A 186 -18.76 -3.25 8.05
C GLY A 186 -19.51 -4.57 8.26
N LEU A 187 -19.14 -5.37 9.27
CA LEU A 187 -19.96 -6.53 9.65
C LEU A 187 -21.40 -6.07 10.00
N VAL A 188 -22.38 -6.88 9.61
CA VAL A 188 -23.81 -6.59 9.85
C VAL A 188 -24.27 -6.97 11.26
N SER A 189 -23.45 -7.70 12.00
CA SER A 189 -23.64 -8.09 13.40
C SER A 189 -22.32 -7.97 14.16
N ASP A 190 -22.38 -8.12 15.48
CA ASP A 190 -21.17 -8.17 16.31
C ASP A 190 -20.30 -9.35 15.90
N TYR A 191 -19.00 -9.15 16.03
CA TYR A 191 -18.02 -10.21 15.82
C TYR A 191 -18.18 -11.28 16.90
N ASP A 192 -18.26 -12.55 16.46
CA ASP A 192 -18.36 -13.71 17.34
C ASP A 192 -16.99 -14.42 17.40
N GLU A 193 -16.29 -14.30 18.53
CA GLU A 193 -14.96 -14.92 18.76
C GLU A 193 -15.07 -16.41 19.14
N ASP A 194 -16.26 -16.93 19.41
CA ASP A 194 -16.48 -18.33 19.79
C ASP A 194 -16.67 -19.25 18.57
N VAL A 195 -16.86 -18.67 17.36
CA VAL A 195 -16.99 -19.46 16.13
C VAL A 195 -15.61 -19.83 15.61
N MET A 196 -15.19 -21.03 15.93
CA MET A 196 -14.04 -21.68 15.30
C MET A 196 -14.49 -22.40 14.04
N GLY A 197 -13.98 -21.95 12.88
CA GLY A 197 -14.23 -22.56 11.58
C GLY A 197 -13.52 -23.90 11.39
#